data_b2dc8eb9964b2035710fa7d9f7fef7f0
#
_entry.id   b2dc8eb9964b2035710fa7d9f7fef7f0
#
_cell.length_a   1.000
_cell.length_b   1.000
_cell.length_c   1.000
_cell.angle_alpha   90.00
_cell.angle_beta   90.00
_cell.angle_gamma   90.00
#
_symmetry.space_group_name_H-M   'P 1'
#
loop_
_entity.id
_entity.type
_entity.pdbx_description
1 polymer ?
#
loop_
_entity_poly.entity_id
_entity_poly.type
_entity_poly.pdbx_seq_one_letter_code
_entity_poly.pdbx_strand_id
1 'polypeptide(L)'
;MKYFNKISLILVLTLSLIPLSAHDLKGAVASDDRTPKNMLRDKFRNPVETLSFFGIESDMTVVELSPGGGWYTEILANYIHY
;
A
#
# COMPACT_ATOMS: atom_id res chain seq x y z
N MET A 1 -18.04 -24.90 27.49
CA MET A 1 -16.64 -25.07 27.68
C MET A 1 -15.91 -25.13 26.39
N LYS A 2 -15.91 -26.28 25.77
CA LYS A 2 -15.18 -26.43 24.53
C LYS A 2 -15.61 -25.47 23.46
N TYR A 3 -16.84 -25.11 23.48
CA TYR A 3 -17.40 -24.26 22.44
C TYR A 3 -16.89 -22.86 22.47
N PHE A 4 -16.62 -22.37 23.65
CA PHE A 4 -16.15 -21.01 23.80
C PHE A 4 -14.80 -20.80 23.17
N ASN A 5 -13.94 -21.79 23.35
CA ASN A 5 -12.61 -21.66 22.82
C ASN A 5 -12.61 -21.53 21.31
N LYS A 6 -13.48 -22.29 20.66
CA LYS A 6 -13.54 -22.24 19.22
C LYS A 6 -14.02 -20.89 18.73
N ILE A 7 -15.00 -20.37 19.38
CA ILE A 7 -15.57 -19.08 18.99
C ILE A 7 -14.55 -17.98 19.15
N SER A 8 -13.83 -18.00 20.25
CA SER A 8 -12.83 -16.99 20.52
C SER A 8 -11.74 -16.99 19.46
N LEU A 9 -11.31 -18.17 19.06
CA LEU A 9 -10.28 -18.28 18.05
C LEU A 9 -10.73 -17.69 16.72
N ILE A 10 -11.95 -17.94 16.36
CA ILE A 10 -12.47 -17.41 15.10
C ILE A 10 -12.48 -15.90 15.11
N LEU A 11 -12.92 -15.31 16.20
CA LEU A 11 -12.94 -13.87 16.33
C LEU A 11 -11.57 -13.26 16.21
N VAL A 12 -10.59 -13.87 16.85
CA VAL A 12 -9.23 -13.36 16.80
C VAL A 12 -8.70 -13.39 15.39
N LEU A 13 -8.92 -14.49 14.69
CA LEU A 13 -8.47 -14.57 13.31
C LEU A 13 -9.11 -13.54 12.42
N THR A 14 -10.39 -13.31 12.62
CA THR A 14 -11.10 -12.31 11.82
C THR A 14 -10.49 -10.94 12.02
N LEU A 15 -10.24 -10.59 13.26
CA LEU A 15 -9.65 -9.28 13.55
C LEU A 15 -8.27 -9.12 12.97
N SER A 16 -7.48 -10.18 13.00
CA SER A 16 -6.12 -10.09 12.53
C SER A 16 -6.02 -9.94 11.03
N LEU A 17 -7.09 -10.23 10.30
CA LEU A 17 -7.05 -10.14 8.85
C LEU A 17 -7.45 -8.77 8.32
N ILE A 18 -8.01 -7.95 9.15
CA ILE A 18 -8.64 -6.74 8.66
C ILE A 18 -7.70 -5.63 8.21
N PRO A 19 -6.66 -5.34 8.88
CA PRO A 19 -6.13 -3.97 8.74
C PRO A 19 -4.98 -3.73 7.84
N LEU A 20 -4.43 -4.68 7.18
CA LEU A 20 -3.07 -4.45 6.69
C LEU A 20 -2.96 -3.99 5.26
N SER A 21 -3.94 -4.29 4.43
CA SER A 21 -3.80 -4.05 3.00
C SER A 21 -3.89 -2.58 2.64
N ALA A 22 -4.54 -1.77 3.47
CA ALA A 22 -4.75 -0.37 3.14
C ALA A 22 -3.46 0.46 3.17
N HIS A 23 -2.42 -0.05 3.82
CA HIS A 23 -1.20 0.72 4.04
C HIS A 23 0.03 0.05 3.44
N ASP A 24 -0.14 -0.97 2.64
CA ASP A 24 1.01 -1.58 2.02
C ASP A 24 1.28 -0.98 0.64
N LEU A 25 2.48 -1.21 0.15
CA LEU A 25 2.92 -0.63 -1.11
C LEU A 25 2.13 -1.17 -2.28
N LYS A 26 1.81 -2.46 -2.28
CA LYS A 26 1.01 -3.04 -3.36
C LYS A 26 -0.36 -2.41 -3.43
N GLY A 27 -0.97 -2.18 -2.28
CA GLY A 27 -2.27 -1.51 -2.23
C GLY A 27 -2.21 -0.09 -2.74
N ALA A 28 -1.13 0.62 -2.40
CA ALA A 28 -0.94 1.98 -2.87
C ALA A 28 -0.78 2.04 -4.39
N VAL A 29 -0.04 1.10 -4.95
CA VAL A 29 0.14 1.02 -6.41
C VAL A 29 -1.17 0.67 -7.10
N ALA A 30 -1.97 -0.19 -6.50
CA ALA A 30 -3.23 -0.65 -7.07
C ALA A 30 -4.41 0.26 -6.78
N SER A 31 -4.21 1.35 -6.08
CA SER A 31 -5.30 2.25 -5.70
C SER A 31 -6.03 2.80 -6.92
N ASP A 32 -7.34 2.77 -6.87
CA ASP A 32 -8.16 3.21 -8.00
C ASP A 32 -8.33 4.73 -8.06
N ASP A 33 -7.76 5.46 -7.13
CA ASP A 33 -7.72 6.93 -7.23
C ASP A 33 -6.51 7.42 -8.05
N ARG A 34 -5.68 6.52 -8.53
CA ARG A 34 -4.56 6.87 -9.39
C ARG A 34 -5.05 7.15 -10.81
N THR A 35 -4.38 8.06 -11.47
CA THR A 35 -4.70 8.44 -12.84
C THR A 35 -4.48 7.26 -13.78
N PRO A 36 -5.46 6.87 -14.58
CA PRO A 36 -5.30 5.73 -15.49
C PRO A 36 -4.09 5.85 -16.41
N LYS A 37 -3.81 7.05 -16.90
CA LYS A 37 -2.66 7.30 -17.75
C LYS A 37 -1.36 6.94 -17.04
N ASN A 38 -1.26 7.25 -15.76
CA ASN A 38 -0.07 6.90 -14.98
C ASN A 38 0.00 5.41 -14.70
N MET A 39 -1.13 4.77 -14.43
CA MET A 39 -1.16 3.34 -14.18
C MET A 39 -0.71 2.53 -15.39
N LEU A 40 -0.95 3.02 -16.60
CA LEU A 40 -0.47 2.34 -17.79
C LEU A 40 1.04 2.23 -17.88
N ARG A 41 1.74 3.06 -17.14
CA ARG A 41 3.20 3.04 -17.15
C ARG A 41 3.78 2.03 -16.16
N ASP A 42 2.95 1.50 -15.27
CA ASP A 42 3.43 0.65 -14.19
C ASP A 42 4.17 -0.58 -14.73
N LYS A 43 3.70 -1.16 -15.81
CA LYS A 43 4.32 -2.35 -16.38
C LYS A 43 5.75 -2.09 -16.87
N PHE A 44 6.09 -0.84 -17.14
CA PHE A 44 7.44 -0.47 -17.58
C PHE A 44 8.29 0.00 -16.41
N ARG A 45 7.67 0.52 -15.39
CA ARG A 45 8.39 1.14 -14.27
C ARG A 45 8.47 0.29 -13.03
N ASN A 46 7.67 -0.77 -12.96
CA ASN A 46 7.70 -1.74 -11.87
C ASN A 46 7.70 -1.06 -10.49
N PRO A 47 6.61 -0.36 -10.15
CA PRO A 47 6.65 0.53 -8.97
C PRO A 47 6.88 -0.19 -7.65
N VAL A 48 6.30 -1.37 -7.44
CA VAL A 48 6.51 -2.08 -6.19
C VAL A 48 7.98 -2.43 -6.03
N GLU A 49 8.56 -3.00 -7.07
CA GLU A 49 9.96 -3.41 -7.03
C GLU A 49 10.90 -2.22 -6.89
N THR A 50 10.60 -1.15 -7.63
CA THR A 50 11.43 0.05 -7.62
C THR A 50 11.44 0.72 -6.26
N LEU A 51 10.26 0.95 -5.70
CA LEU A 51 10.18 1.63 -4.41
C LEU A 51 10.66 0.76 -3.27
N SER A 52 10.46 -0.55 -3.36
CA SER A 52 11.03 -1.49 -2.39
C SER A 52 12.55 -1.47 -2.44
N PHE A 53 13.11 -1.40 -3.62
CA PHE A 53 14.56 -1.33 -3.79
C PHE A 53 15.14 -0.08 -3.12
N PHE A 54 14.43 1.03 -3.23
CA PHE A 54 14.86 2.27 -2.58
C PHE A 54 14.63 2.25 -1.08
N GLY A 55 13.93 1.27 -0.55
CA GLY A 55 13.70 1.16 0.88
C GLY A 55 12.67 2.13 1.42
N ILE A 56 11.73 2.55 0.60
CA ILE A 56 10.68 3.46 1.03
C ILE A 56 9.76 2.76 2.03
N GLU A 57 9.51 3.42 3.15
CA GLU A 57 8.62 2.93 4.20
C GLU A 57 7.47 3.90 4.40
N SER A 58 6.34 3.39 4.86
CA SER A 58 5.12 4.21 4.95
C SER A 58 5.18 5.31 5.99
N ASP A 59 6.10 5.23 6.93
CA ASP A 59 6.28 6.25 7.97
C ASP A 59 7.37 7.27 7.64
N MET A 60 7.90 7.23 6.44
CA MET A 60 8.94 8.17 6.03
C MET A 60 8.37 9.48 5.56
N THR A 61 9.19 10.52 5.67
CA THR A 61 8.93 11.76 4.98
C THR A 61 9.69 11.72 3.65
N VAL A 62 8.98 11.94 2.56
CA VAL A 62 9.57 11.86 1.24
C VAL A 62 9.43 13.22 0.54
N VAL A 63 10.52 13.67 -0.04
CA VAL A 63 10.53 14.90 -0.83
C VAL A 63 10.73 14.49 -2.28
N GLU A 64 9.85 15.00 -3.13
CA GLU A 64 9.88 14.67 -4.54
C GLU A 64 10.30 15.90 -5.33
N LEU A 65 11.39 15.78 -6.09
CA LEU A 65 11.86 16.87 -6.93
C LEU A 65 11.38 16.62 -8.35
N SER A 66 10.77 17.63 -8.95
CA SER A 66 10.28 17.57 -10.32
C SER A 66 9.32 16.41 -10.56
N PRO A 67 8.18 16.39 -9.88
CA PRO A 67 7.27 15.24 -9.96
C PRO A 67 6.63 15.02 -11.32
N GLY A 68 6.70 15.97 -12.23
CA GLY A 68 6.15 15.81 -13.57
C GLY A 68 4.65 15.56 -13.55
N GLY A 69 4.22 14.47 -14.18
CA GLY A 69 2.80 14.12 -14.22
C GLY A 69 2.30 13.42 -12.97
N GLY A 70 3.15 13.28 -11.95
CA GLY A 70 2.71 12.76 -10.66
C GLY A 70 2.68 11.24 -10.53
N TRP A 71 3.42 10.53 -11.33
CA TRP A 71 3.40 9.07 -11.28
C TRP A 71 3.82 8.55 -9.91
N TYR A 72 4.97 8.99 -9.41
CA TYR A 72 5.39 8.63 -8.05
C TYR A 72 4.51 9.29 -7.00
N THR A 73 4.11 10.54 -7.24
CA THR A 73 3.32 11.29 -6.27
C THR A 73 2.05 10.56 -5.89
N GLU A 74 1.35 10.00 -6.88
CA GLU A 74 0.09 9.29 -6.63
C GLU A 74 0.31 8.05 -5.76
N ILE A 75 1.38 7.32 -6.03
CA ILE A 75 1.70 6.12 -5.24
C ILE A 75 2.07 6.52 -3.82
N LEU A 76 2.96 7.49 -3.70
CA LEU A 76 3.45 7.92 -2.39
C LEU A 76 2.34 8.53 -1.54
N ALA A 77 1.43 9.26 -2.16
CA ALA A 77 0.30 9.84 -1.43
C ALA A 77 -0.60 8.78 -0.82
N ASN A 78 -0.68 7.61 -1.45
CA ASN A 78 -1.46 6.50 -0.93
C ASN A 78 -0.69 5.63 0.05
N TYR A 79 0.63 5.68 -0.01
CA TYR A 79 1.47 4.79 0.79
C TYR A 79 1.96 5.44 2.08
N ILE A 80 2.38 6.70 1.98
CA ILE A 80 2.97 7.41 3.12
C ILE A 80 1.86 7.88 4.03
N HIS A 81 1.97 7.53 5.31
CA HIS A 81 1.05 8.08 6.28
C HIS A 81 1.68 8.01 7.67
N TYR A 82 1.14 8.82 8.59
CA TYR A 82 1.62 8.91 9.97
C TYR A 82 0.47 9.07 10.90
#